data_5691c07e1afd3157d4d0d5d43e3cc6d5
#
_entry.id   5691c07e1afd3157d4d0d5d43e3cc6d5
#
_cell.length_a   1.000
_cell.length_b   1.000
_cell.length_c   1.000
_cell.angle_alpha   90.00
_cell.angle_beta   90.00
_cell.angle_gamma   90.00
#
_symmetry.space_group_name_H-M   'P 1'
#
loop_
_entity.id
_entity.type
_entity.pdbx_description
1 polymer ?
#
loop_
_entity_poly.entity_id
_entity_poly.type
_entity_poly.pdbx_seq_one_letter_code
_entity_poly.pdbx_strand_id
1 'polypeptide(L)'
;MEKGCTERELQRLTEALRTIFEDVSTVELPPESADHWQDDAMQVSYEQGGGQVSCVLRRRIQVGGVSYGVQMSAPLAGNTLPEDRMTERERELVREDLNRDFLTGAYNRRYIETVLRPYVEADLAAGGEAAVALVSLDNADHLRYEHGQPVMDQVICNIANQWKKHYDTPGSRTVCRLHGGVLLIACKGMDAAALAGEMRRHYVQMPCDCVAGTGMMSRISYTLSIGVAGSNDLPAGRRTWESLYHLCDARLREAAAAGGNCLRAGDETPA
;
A
#
# COMPACT_ATOMS: atom_id res chain seq x y z
N MET A 1 -6.57 -48.11 10.72
CA MET A 1 -5.31 -48.06 9.92
C MET A 1 -4.93 -46.60 9.59
N GLU A 2 -5.89 -45.67 9.45
CA GLU A 2 -5.63 -44.27 9.13
C GLU A 2 -4.96 -43.46 10.24
N LYS A 3 -5.35 -43.63 11.52
CA LYS A 3 -4.73 -42.91 12.66
C LYS A 3 -3.21 -43.11 12.78
N GLY A 4 -2.72 -44.32 12.51
CA GLY A 4 -1.29 -44.60 12.63
C GLY A 4 -0.43 -44.04 11.49
N CYS A 5 -1.04 -43.73 10.32
CA CYS A 5 -0.36 -43.07 9.21
C CYS A 5 -0.18 -41.56 9.51
N THR A 6 -1.25 -40.94 9.98
CA THR A 6 -1.29 -39.53 10.36
C THR A 6 -0.29 -39.18 11.46
N GLU A 7 -0.20 -40.02 12.46
CA GLU A 7 0.72 -39.84 13.59
C GLU A 7 2.20 -39.95 13.18
N ARG A 8 2.52 -40.86 12.25
CA ARG A 8 3.87 -41.01 11.67
C ARG A 8 4.26 -39.83 10.76
N GLU A 9 3.32 -39.27 10.01
CA GLU A 9 3.57 -38.11 9.18
C GLU A 9 3.83 -36.86 10.03
N LEU A 10 3.03 -36.65 11.07
CA LEU A 10 3.22 -35.55 12.01
C LEU A 10 4.56 -35.66 12.76
N GLN A 11 4.94 -36.86 13.18
CA GLN A 11 6.21 -37.12 13.82
C GLN A 11 7.41 -36.81 12.92
N ARG A 12 7.36 -37.22 11.63
CA ARG A 12 8.39 -36.89 10.64
C ARG A 12 8.53 -35.41 10.40
N LEU A 13 7.39 -34.70 10.30
CA LEU A 13 7.40 -33.25 10.15
C LEU A 13 8.05 -32.59 11.38
N THR A 14 7.65 -33.00 12.57
CA THR A 14 8.19 -32.47 13.83
C THR A 14 9.70 -32.73 13.96
N GLU A 15 10.17 -33.90 13.59
CA GLU A 15 11.59 -34.23 13.58
C GLU A 15 12.37 -33.39 12.56
N ALA A 16 11.82 -33.18 11.37
CA ALA A 16 12.44 -32.32 10.35
C ALA A 16 12.52 -30.86 10.82
N LEU A 17 11.48 -30.33 11.45
CA LEU A 17 11.49 -28.97 11.99
C LEU A 17 12.46 -28.77 13.15
N ARG A 18 12.68 -29.78 13.99
CA ARG A 18 13.67 -29.76 15.08
C ARG A 18 15.12 -29.66 14.61
N THR A 19 15.39 -29.87 13.32
CA THR A 19 16.73 -29.61 12.76
C THR A 19 17.00 -28.12 12.59
N ILE A 20 15.96 -27.28 12.60
CA ILE A 20 16.03 -25.83 12.34
C ILE A 20 15.66 -25.01 13.59
N PHE A 21 14.68 -25.47 14.35
CA PHE A 21 14.14 -24.77 15.53
C PHE A 21 14.52 -25.52 16.80
N GLU A 22 14.85 -24.77 17.87
CA GLU A 22 15.24 -25.36 19.17
C GLU A 22 14.07 -26.08 19.84
N ASP A 23 12.86 -25.51 19.70
CA ASP A 23 11.67 -26.12 20.27
C ASP A 23 10.57 -26.20 19.21
N VAL A 24 9.98 -27.38 19.08
CA VAL A 24 8.86 -27.65 18.16
C VAL A 24 7.81 -28.44 18.91
N SER A 25 6.63 -27.86 19.05
CA SER A 25 5.46 -28.50 19.66
C SER A 25 4.31 -28.60 18.67
N THR A 26 3.50 -29.64 18.82
CA THR A 26 2.30 -29.87 18.02
C THR A 26 1.13 -30.13 18.96
N VAL A 27 -0.01 -29.51 18.64
CA VAL A 27 -1.26 -29.68 19.42
C VAL A 27 -2.38 -30.00 18.44
N GLU A 28 -3.19 -31.00 18.73
CA GLU A 28 -4.41 -31.28 18.00
C GLU A 28 -5.44 -30.19 18.30
N LEU A 29 -5.97 -29.55 17.26
CA LEU A 29 -6.92 -28.46 17.38
C LEU A 29 -8.35 -28.99 17.26
N PRO A 30 -9.23 -28.72 18.24
CA PRO A 30 -10.64 -29.04 18.09
C PRO A 30 -11.27 -28.25 16.94
N PRO A 31 -12.34 -28.77 16.30
CA PRO A 31 -12.95 -28.15 15.12
C PRO A 31 -13.39 -26.70 15.29
N GLU A 32 -13.65 -26.28 16.52
CA GLU A 32 -14.18 -24.96 16.88
C GLU A 32 -13.13 -23.98 17.44
N SER A 33 -11.85 -24.38 17.58
CA SER A 33 -10.82 -23.51 18.16
C SER A 33 -10.24 -22.55 17.12
N ALA A 34 -11.02 -21.53 16.76
CA ALA A 34 -10.62 -20.54 15.74
C ALA A 34 -9.77 -19.37 16.27
N ASP A 35 -9.67 -19.17 17.59
CA ASP A 35 -9.25 -17.86 18.12
C ASP A 35 -7.74 -17.58 18.14
N HIS A 36 -6.88 -18.57 18.07
CA HIS A 36 -5.41 -18.36 18.11
C HIS A 36 -4.63 -18.90 16.90
N TRP A 37 -5.32 -19.58 15.98
CA TRP A 37 -4.70 -20.21 14.83
C TRP A 37 -5.46 -19.82 13.56
N GLN A 38 -5.00 -18.76 12.87
CA GLN A 38 -5.60 -18.35 11.60
C GLN A 38 -5.33 -19.39 10.51
N ASP A 39 -6.34 -19.65 9.68
CA ASP A 39 -6.22 -20.59 8.57
C ASP A 39 -5.14 -20.13 7.58
N ASP A 40 -4.26 -21.04 7.21
CA ASP A 40 -3.23 -20.99 6.16
C ASP A 40 -2.13 -19.91 6.27
N ALA A 41 -2.17 -19.00 7.21
CA ALA A 41 -1.12 -18.01 7.42
C ALA A 41 -0.12 -18.43 8.50
N MET A 42 1.17 -18.19 8.26
CA MET A 42 2.18 -18.30 9.30
C MET A 42 2.13 -17.07 10.18
N GLN A 43 1.86 -17.27 11.49
CA GLN A 43 1.89 -16.20 12.47
C GLN A 43 3.29 -16.12 13.08
N VAL A 44 3.83 -14.92 13.18
CA VAL A 44 5.11 -14.63 13.81
C VAL A 44 4.88 -13.76 15.03
N SER A 45 5.38 -14.18 16.17
CA SER A 45 5.37 -13.40 17.41
C SER A 45 6.72 -13.47 18.10
N TYR A 46 6.96 -12.52 18.99
CA TYR A 46 8.15 -12.53 19.85
C TYR A 46 7.71 -12.66 21.29
N GLU A 47 8.25 -13.65 21.98
CA GLU A 47 7.92 -13.95 23.38
C GLU A 47 9.15 -13.78 24.26
N GLN A 48 8.98 -13.14 25.40
CA GLN A 48 10.03 -12.95 26.39
C GLN A 48 9.78 -13.85 27.60
N GLY A 49 10.72 -14.72 27.90
CA GLY A 49 10.64 -15.62 29.01
C GLY A 49 12.03 -16.03 29.53
N GLY A 50 12.20 -16.15 30.82
CA GLY A 50 13.48 -16.59 31.41
C GLY A 50 14.68 -15.69 31.11
N GLY A 51 14.48 -14.41 30.79
CA GLY A 51 15.55 -13.48 30.41
C GLY A 51 16.01 -13.63 28.96
N GLN A 52 15.28 -14.37 28.15
CA GLN A 52 15.56 -14.59 26.74
C GLN A 52 14.37 -14.21 25.90
N VAL A 53 14.61 -13.60 24.73
CA VAL A 53 13.60 -13.33 23.70
C VAL A 53 13.67 -14.42 22.63
N SER A 54 12.52 -15.01 22.31
CA SER A 54 12.40 -16.04 21.29
C SER A 54 11.45 -15.58 20.19
N CYS A 55 11.81 -15.86 18.94
CA CYS A 55 10.90 -15.78 17.80
C CYS A 55 10.03 -17.03 17.81
N VAL A 56 8.71 -16.85 17.84
CA VAL A 56 7.73 -17.94 17.84
C VAL A 56 6.92 -17.89 16.55
N LEU A 57 6.97 -18.98 15.82
CA LEU A 57 6.21 -19.20 14.60
C LEU A 57 5.07 -20.17 14.88
N ARG A 58 3.85 -19.81 14.48
CA ARG A 58 2.66 -20.66 14.63
C ARG A 58 2.00 -20.86 13.27
N ARG A 59 1.62 -22.10 12.99
CA ARG A 59 0.87 -22.43 11.77
C ARG A 59 -0.12 -23.56 12.05
N ARG A 60 -1.32 -23.44 11.48
CA ARG A 60 -2.27 -24.55 11.40
C ARG A 60 -1.95 -25.40 10.18
N ILE A 61 -1.97 -26.71 10.34
CA ILE A 61 -1.79 -27.67 9.27
C ILE A 61 -2.89 -28.75 9.35
N GLN A 62 -3.23 -29.37 8.24
CA GLN A 62 -4.12 -30.52 8.20
C GLN A 62 -3.36 -31.77 7.80
N VAL A 63 -3.49 -32.80 8.59
CA VAL A 63 -2.89 -34.12 8.31
C VAL A 63 -3.96 -35.20 8.53
N GLY A 64 -4.28 -35.94 7.48
CA GLY A 64 -5.30 -37.01 7.55
C GLY A 64 -6.71 -36.52 7.94
N GLY A 65 -7.08 -35.27 7.60
CA GLY A 65 -8.38 -34.71 7.95
C GLY A 65 -8.48 -34.14 9.38
N VAL A 66 -7.40 -34.22 10.16
CA VAL A 66 -7.30 -33.63 11.51
C VAL A 66 -6.47 -32.36 11.46
N SER A 67 -6.92 -31.30 12.15
CA SER A 67 -6.20 -30.04 12.25
C SER A 67 -5.21 -30.05 13.42
N TYR A 68 -3.99 -29.64 13.14
CA TYR A 68 -2.93 -29.50 14.15
C TYR A 68 -2.39 -28.06 14.13
N GLY A 69 -2.13 -27.52 15.33
CA GLY A 69 -1.32 -26.32 15.51
C GLY A 69 0.15 -26.72 15.67
N VAL A 70 1.00 -26.22 14.79
CA VAL A 70 2.46 -26.38 14.91
C VAL A 70 3.05 -25.08 15.42
N GLN A 71 3.70 -25.13 16.56
CA GLN A 71 4.45 -24.00 17.11
C GLN A 71 5.93 -24.34 17.09
N MET A 72 6.73 -23.41 16.58
CA MET A 72 8.18 -23.51 16.49
C MET A 72 8.79 -22.30 17.17
N SER A 73 9.82 -22.45 17.96
CA SER A 73 10.53 -21.34 18.56
C SER A 73 12.04 -21.42 18.35
N ALA A 74 12.66 -20.27 18.20
CA ALA A 74 14.10 -20.11 18.15
C ALA A 74 14.51 -18.89 19.00
N PRO A 75 15.52 -19.02 19.85
CA PRO A 75 16.01 -17.90 20.65
C PRO A 75 16.68 -16.87 19.74
N LEU A 76 16.43 -15.60 20.04
CA LEU A 76 17.14 -14.51 19.39
C LEU A 76 18.49 -14.30 20.07
N ALA A 77 19.54 -14.34 19.31
CA ALA A 77 20.88 -14.06 19.83
C ALA A 77 20.91 -12.64 20.44
N GLY A 78 21.20 -12.54 21.74
CA GLY A 78 21.39 -11.28 22.46
C GLY A 78 20.20 -10.73 23.23
N ASN A 79 19.16 -11.53 23.49
CA ASN A 79 18.01 -11.19 24.37
C ASN A 79 17.28 -9.87 24.06
N THR A 80 17.36 -9.38 22.83
CA THR A 80 16.71 -8.16 22.38
C THR A 80 15.83 -8.45 21.19
N LEU A 81 14.68 -7.78 21.13
CA LEU A 81 13.85 -7.78 19.93
C LEU A 81 14.65 -7.23 18.74
N PRO A 82 14.41 -7.71 17.50
CA PRO A 82 15.12 -7.18 16.32
C PRO A 82 15.07 -5.66 16.23
N GLU A 83 13.95 -5.06 16.62
CA GLU A 83 13.75 -3.60 16.64
C GLU A 83 14.69 -2.90 17.65
N ASP A 84 15.02 -3.54 18.78
CA ASP A 84 15.91 -2.97 19.80
C ASP A 84 17.39 -2.99 19.40
N ARG A 85 17.73 -3.75 18.36
CA ARG A 85 19.11 -3.82 17.82
C ARG A 85 19.37 -2.81 16.72
N MET A 86 18.31 -2.20 16.19
CA MET A 86 18.44 -1.23 15.13
C MET A 86 18.89 0.12 15.72
N THR A 87 19.89 0.70 15.10
CA THR A 87 20.23 2.09 15.34
C THR A 87 19.06 2.98 14.92
N GLU A 88 18.99 4.23 15.43
CA GLU A 88 17.91 5.15 15.05
C GLU A 88 17.90 5.40 13.52
N ARG A 89 19.08 5.42 12.90
CA ARG A 89 19.21 5.54 11.44
C ARG A 89 18.63 4.33 10.70
N GLU A 90 18.84 3.12 11.19
CA GLU A 90 18.27 1.91 10.60
C GLU A 90 16.76 1.87 10.77
N ARG A 91 16.24 2.29 11.94
CA ARG A 91 14.80 2.43 12.17
C ARG A 91 14.17 3.44 11.21
N GLU A 92 14.86 4.56 10.96
CA GLU A 92 14.39 5.59 10.03
C GLU A 92 14.36 5.07 8.58
N LEU A 93 15.38 4.35 8.15
CA LEU A 93 15.42 3.70 6.83
C LEU A 93 14.29 2.67 6.68
N VAL A 94 14.06 1.82 7.68
CA VAL A 94 12.95 0.85 7.67
C VAL A 94 11.59 1.56 7.65
N ARG A 95 11.41 2.65 8.40
CA ARG A 95 10.19 3.45 8.35
C ARG A 95 9.97 4.06 6.97
N GLU A 96 11.03 4.57 6.32
CA GLU A 96 10.94 5.08 4.95
C GLU A 96 10.54 3.98 3.98
N ASP A 97 11.18 2.81 4.01
CA ASP A 97 10.86 1.68 3.14
C ASP A 97 9.42 1.17 3.36
N LEU A 98 8.97 1.08 4.63
CA LEU A 98 7.60 0.70 4.96
C LEU A 98 6.54 1.70 4.45
N ASN A 99 6.92 2.93 4.19
CA ASN A 99 6.06 4.00 3.70
C ASN A 99 6.08 4.16 2.17
N ARG A 100 6.95 3.42 1.47
CA ARG A 100 7.05 3.47 0.00
C ARG A 100 6.27 2.33 -0.65
N ASP A 101 5.72 2.60 -1.82
CA ASP A 101 5.18 1.59 -2.71
C ASP A 101 6.32 0.93 -3.49
N PHE A 102 6.45 -0.38 -3.39
CA PHE A 102 7.57 -1.14 -3.95
C PHE A 102 7.67 -1.04 -5.48
N LEU A 103 6.55 -0.82 -6.17
CA LEU A 103 6.53 -0.73 -7.63
C LEU A 103 6.95 0.65 -8.11
N THR A 104 6.39 1.71 -7.52
CA THR A 104 6.52 3.08 -8.03
C THR A 104 7.53 3.93 -7.27
N GLY A 105 7.91 3.51 -6.07
CA GLY A 105 8.70 4.31 -5.13
C GLY A 105 7.99 5.58 -4.64
N ALA A 106 6.71 5.80 -4.99
CA ALA A 106 5.86 6.81 -4.37
C ALA A 106 5.52 6.41 -2.94
N TYR A 107 4.99 7.31 -2.13
CA TYR A 107 4.48 6.91 -0.83
C TYR A 107 3.29 5.96 -0.99
N ASN A 108 3.11 5.04 -0.05
CA ASN A 108 2.03 4.07 -0.08
C ASN A 108 0.81 4.52 0.74
N ARG A 109 -0.26 3.72 0.75
CA ARG A 109 -1.48 3.99 1.52
C ARG A 109 -1.21 4.12 3.02
N ARG A 110 -0.29 3.33 3.58
CA ARG A 110 0.07 3.44 5.00
C ARG A 110 0.57 4.84 5.35
N TYR A 111 1.45 5.40 4.53
CA TYR A 111 1.95 6.77 4.72
C TYR A 111 0.81 7.79 4.71
N ILE A 112 -0.18 7.64 3.82
CA ILE A 112 -1.33 8.54 3.79
C ILE A 112 -2.05 8.55 5.13
N GLU A 113 -2.33 7.38 5.70
CA GLU A 113 -3.10 7.27 6.94
C GLU A 113 -2.30 7.66 8.19
N THR A 114 -1.00 7.33 8.22
CA THR A 114 -0.19 7.49 9.45
C THR A 114 0.59 8.79 9.51
N VAL A 115 0.86 9.44 8.38
CA VAL A 115 1.70 10.63 8.29
C VAL A 115 0.98 11.78 7.60
N LEU A 116 0.54 11.58 6.35
CA LEU A 116 0.00 12.66 5.52
C LEU A 116 -1.31 13.21 6.07
N ARG A 117 -2.27 12.34 6.37
CA ARG A 117 -3.58 12.71 6.90
C ARG A 117 -3.46 13.53 8.21
N PRO A 118 -2.78 13.05 9.27
CA PRO A 118 -2.63 13.83 10.50
C PRO A 118 -1.94 15.18 10.27
N TYR A 119 -0.95 15.21 9.37
CA TYR A 119 -0.23 16.43 9.03
C TYR A 119 -1.13 17.46 8.35
N VAL A 120 -1.93 17.06 7.36
CA VAL A 120 -2.87 17.96 6.67
C VAL A 120 -3.99 18.39 7.62
N GLU A 121 -4.54 17.49 8.44
CA GLU A 121 -5.56 17.82 9.44
C GLU A 121 -5.07 18.88 10.45
N ALA A 122 -3.84 18.74 10.95
CA ALA A 122 -3.24 19.71 11.85
C ALA A 122 -3.06 21.08 11.17
N ASP A 123 -2.64 21.12 9.92
CA ASP A 123 -2.47 22.36 9.15
C ASP A 123 -3.81 23.05 8.88
N LEU A 124 -4.82 22.31 8.47
CA LEU A 124 -6.17 22.81 8.26
C LEU A 124 -6.79 23.35 9.56
N ALA A 125 -6.58 22.68 10.68
CA ALA A 125 -7.03 23.14 12.00
C ALA A 125 -6.35 24.46 12.44
N ALA A 126 -5.11 24.67 12.01
CA ALA A 126 -4.37 25.92 12.22
C ALA A 126 -4.75 27.05 11.23
N GLY A 127 -5.72 26.79 10.33
CA GLY A 127 -6.15 27.77 9.31
C GLY A 127 -5.30 27.75 8.04
N GLY A 128 -4.46 26.75 7.87
CA GLY A 128 -3.67 26.56 6.65
C GLY A 128 -4.54 26.13 5.45
N GLU A 129 -3.92 26.16 4.28
CA GLU A 129 -4.54 25.74 3.02
C GLU A 129 -3.91 24.44 2.51
N ALA A 130 -4.74 23.56 1.99
CA ALA A 130 -4.28 22.34 1.34
C ALA A 130 -5.14 22.03 0.13
N ALA A 131 -4.52 21.50 -0.92
CA ALA A 131 -5.19 20.95 -2.07
C ALA A 131 -4.77 19.49 -2.30
N VAL A 132 -5.70 18.67 -2.76
CA VAL A 132 -5.50 17.26 -3.07
C VAL A 132 -5.98 16.98 -4.48
N ALA A 133 -5.23 16.17 -5.20
CA ALA A 133 -5.63 15.61 -6.48
C ALA A 133 -5.62 14.08 -6.42
N LEU A 134 -6.64 13.47 -7.01
CA LEU A 134 -6.68 12.05 -7.33
C LEU A 134 -6.49 11.90 -8.84
N VAL A 135 -5.50 11.11 -9.22
CA VAL A 135 -5.14 10.82 -10.61
C VAL A 135 -5.41 9.34 -10.86
N SER A 136 -6.25 9.03 -11.82
CA SER A 136 -6.57 7.65 -12.19
C SER A 136 -6.20 7.37 -13.64
N LEU A 137 -5.57 6.24 -13.88
CA LEU A 137 -5.36 5.72 -15.22
C LEU A 137 -6.69 5.26 -15.83
N ASP A 138 -7.05 5.84 -16.96
CA ASP A 138 -8.24 5.44 -17.71
C ASP A 138 -8.05 4.07 -18.35
N ASN A 139 -9.14 3.29 -18.44
CA ASN A 139 -9.17 1.98 -19.08
C ASN A 139 -8.09 1.00 -18.59
N ALA A 140 -7.70 1.08 -17.31
CA ALA A 140 -6.66 0.26 -16.70
C ALA A 140 -6.86 -1.25 -16.91
N ASP A 141 -8.13 -1.71 -16.80
CA ASP A 141 -8.46 -3.13 -17.00
C ASP A 141 -8.28 -3.56 -18.45
N HIS A 142 -8.62 -2.69 -19.40
CA HIS A 142 -8.43 -2.94 -20.83
C HIS A 142 -6.92 -3.01 -21.19
N LEU A 143 -6.13 -2.06 -20.70
CA LEU A 143 -4.68 -2.07 -20.88
C LEU A 143 -4.04 -3.34 -20.31
N ARG A 144 -4.48 -3.78 -19.13
CA ARG A 144 -4.01 -5.02 -18.51
C ARG A 144 -4.41 -6.24 -19.30
N TYR A 145 -5.63 -6.27 -19.83
CA TYR A 145 -6.12 -7.38 -20.64
C TYR A 145 -5.35 -7.51 -21.96
N GLU A 146 -5.11 -6.39 -22.66
CA GLU A 146 -4.41 -6.39 -23.94
C GLU A 146 -2.90 -6.62 -23.85
N HIS A 147 -2.26 -6.05 -22.83
CA HIS A 147 -0.79 -5.99 -22.78
C HIS A 147 -0.18 -6.78 -21.61
N GLY A 148 -1.01 -7.27 -20.70
CA GLY A 148 -0.58 -8.02 -19.52
C GLY A 148 -0.08 -7.14 -18.37
N GLN A 149 0.10 -7.78 -17.21
CA GLN A 149 0.47 -7.11 -15.97
C GLN A 149 1.85 -6.41 -16.03
N PRO A 150 2.90 -6.99 -16.64
CA PRO A 150 4.22 -6.32 -16.69
C PRO A 150 4.20 -4.97 -17.41
N VAL A 151 3.42 -4.87 -18.48
CA VAL A 151 3.25 -3.61 -19.23
C VAL A 151 2.44 -2.60 -18.41
N MET A 152 1.37 -3.07 -17.76
CA MET A 152 0.59 -2.25 -16.84
C MET A 152 1.44 -1.65 -15.72
N ASP A 153 2.34 -2.44 -15.14
CA ASP A 153 3.26 -2.01 -14.08
C ASP A 153 4.22 -0.92 -14.60
N GLN A 154 4.74 -1.05 -15.82
CA GLN A 154 5.57 -0.02 -16.46
C GLN A 154 4.80 1.29 -16.69
N VAL A 155 3.54 1.20 -17.13
CA VAL A 155 2.67 2.38 -17.31
C VAL A 155 2.47 3.09 -15.98
N ILE A 156 2.14 2.35 -14.92
CA ILE A 156 1.94 2.91 -13.58
C ILE A 156 3.23 3.57 -13.06
N CYS A 157 4.38 2.92 -13.23
CA CYS A 157 5.68 3.48 -12.88
C CYS A 157 5.97 4.78 -13.63
N ASN A 158 5.67 4.83 -14.94
CA ASN A 158 5.86 6.02 -15.75
C ASN A 158 5.01 7.18 -15.25
N ILE A 159 3.71 6.95 -15.01
CA ILE A 159 2.79 7.94 -14.45
C ILE A 159 3.33 8.47 -13.12
N ALA A 160 3.66 7.57 -12.17
CA ALA A 160 4.16 7.96 -10.87
C ALA A 160 5.45 8.78 -10.96
N ASN A 161 6.38 8.38 -11.82
CA ASN A 161 7.65 9.09 -12.02
C ASN A 161 7.44 10.48 -12.63
N GLN A 162 6.50 10.65 -13.56
CA GLN A 162 6.16 11.96 -14.10
C GLN A 162 5.61 12.89 -13.01
N TRP A 163 4.65 12.41 -12.22
CA TRP A 163 4.09 13.22 -11.14
C TRP A 163 5.10 13.52 -10.02
N LYS A 164 5.96 12.56 -9.64
CA LYS A 164 7.03 12.79 -8.64
C LYS A 164 7.99 13.89 -9.05
N LYS A 165 8.34 14.02 -10.34
CA LYS A 165 9.23 15.09 -10.81
C LYS A 165 8.71 16.49 -10.46
N HIS A 166 7.40 16.67 -10.40
CA HIS A 166 6.76 17.96 -10.21
C HIS A 166 6.19 18.16 -8.80
N TYR A 167 5.85 17.06 -8.11
CA TYR A 167 5.06 17.11 -6.87
C TYR A 167 5.69 16.35 -5.70
N ASP A 168 6.92 15.87 -5.80
CA ASP A 168 7.63 15.24 -4.66
C ASP A 168 8.62 16.23 -4.06
N THR A 169 8.10 17.20 -3.29
CA THR A 169 8.91 18.19 -2.56
C THR A 169 8.63 18.01 -1.06
N PRO A 170 9.63 17.55 -0.29
CA PRO A 170 9.45 17.29 1.14
C PRO A 170 8.82 18.46 1.89
N GLY A 171 7.80 18.16 2.69
CA GLY A 171 7.10 19.13 3.54
C GLY A 171 6.07 20.03 2.86
N SER A 172 5.97 20.04 1.53
CA SER A 172 5.01 20.86 0.80
C SER A 172 4.16 20.10 -0.21
N ARG A 173 4.75 19.12 -0.90
CA ARG A 173 4.09 18.35 -1.96
C ARG A 173 4.44 16.89 -1.81
N THR A 174 3.45 16.01 -1.95
CA THR A 174 3.60 14.58 -1.72
C THR A 174 2.85 13.80 -2.76
N VAL A 175 3.49 12.78 -3.35
CA VAL A 175 2.87 11.82 -4.28
C VAL A 175 2.76 10.47 -3.61
N CYS A 176 1.55 9.94 -3.56
CA CYS A 176 1.25 8.64 -2.97
C CYS A 176 0.56 7.74 -4.00
N ARG A 177 0.75 6.43 -3.88
CA ARG A 177 -0.03 5.44 -4.61
C ARG A 177 -1.09 4.86 -3.70
N LEU A 178 -2.36 4.93 -4.12
CA LEU A 178 -3.48 4.36 -3.37
C LEU A 178 -3.66 2.87 -3.67
N HIS A 179 -3.89 2.55 -4.92
CA HIS A 179 -4.07 1.19 -5.43
C HIS A 179 -4.07 1.20 -6.97
N GLY A 180 -3.81 0.07 -7.61
CA GLY A 180 -3.87 -0.06 -9.07
C GLY A 180 -3.14 1.07 -9.79
N GLY A 181 -3.83 1.75 -10.68
CA GLY A 181 -3.37 2.95 -11.41
C GLY A 181 -3.81 4.28 -10.79
N VAL A 182 -4.16 4.31 -9.49
CA VAL A 182 -4.64 5.52 -8.81
C VAL A 182 -3.56 6.10 -7.90
N LEU A 183 -3.23 7.38 -8.14
CA LEU A 183 -2.30 8.17 -7.33
C LEU A 183 -3.06 9.27 -6.59
N LEU A 184 -2.54 9.66 -5.44
CA LEU A 184 -2.95 10.83 -4.67
C LEU A 184 -1.78 11.82 -4.64
N ILE A 185 -2.07 13.08 -4.93
CA ILE A 185 -1.12 14.18 -4.82
C ILE A 185 -1.68 15.17 -3.80
N ALA A 186 -0.91 15.48 -2.78
CA ALA A 186 -1.28 16.46 -1.77
C ALA A 186 -0.29 17.64 -1.79
N CYS A 187 -0.83 18.85 -1.76
CA CYS A 187 -0.07 20.09 -1.76
C CYS A 187 -0.50 20.98 -0.59
N LYS A 188 0.45 21.41 0.22
CA LYS A 188 0.25 22.36 1.30
C LYS A 188 0.41 23.79 0.79
N GLY A 189 -0.36 24.73 1.37
CA GLY A 189 -0.28 26.15 1.01
C GLY A 189 -0.74 26.43 -0.43
N MET A 190 -1.65 25.63 -0.94
CA MET A 190 -2.16 25.73 -2.31
C MET A 190 -3.67 25.50 -2.32
N ASP A 191 -4.39 26.25 -3.13
CA ASP A 191 -5.81 26.07 -3.36
C ASP A 191 -6.07 25.13 -4.55
N ALA A 192 -7.35 24.73 -4.74
CA ALA A 192 -7.75 23.84 -5.82
C ALA A 192 -7.46 24.42 -7.22
N ALA A 193 -7.68 25.70 -7.42
CA ALA A 193 -7.53 26.35 -8.71
C ALA A 193 -6.05 26.43 -9.13
N ALA A 194 -5.16 26.75 -8.19
CA ALA A 194 -3.73 26.75 -8.40
C ALA A 194 -3.19 25.36 -8.74
N LEU A 195 -3.59 24.34 -7.98
CA LEU A 195 -3.19 22.96 -8.24
C LEU A 195 -3.72 22.48 -9.61
N ALA A 196 -5.00 22.72 -9.90
CA ALA A 196 -5.61 22.36 -11.19
C ALA A 196 -4.90 23.05 -12.35
N GLY A 197 -4.59 24.33 -12.22
CA GLY A 197 -3.85 25.12 -13.22
C GLY A 197 -2.44 24.57 -13.48
N GLU A 198 -1.72 24.16 -12.41
CA GLU A 198 -0.42 23.50 -12.55
C GLU A 198 -0.56 22.13 -13.21
N MET A 199 -1.52 21.32 -12.79
CA MET A 199 -1.73 19.98 -13.34
C MET A 199 -2.10 20.02 -14.81
N ARG A 200 -2.91 20.97 -15.25
CA ARG A 200 -3.25 21.15 -16.68
C ARG A 200 -2.03 21.44 -17.53
N ARG A 201 -1.05 22.19 -17.03
CA ARG A 201 0.20 22.45 -17.76
C ARG A 201 1.05 21.19 -17.94
N HIS A 202 0.93 20.25 -17.01
CA HIS A 202 1.64 18.96 -17.03
C HIS A 202 0.79 17.81 -17.56
N TYR A 203 -0.52 18.04 -17.73
CA TYR A 203 -1.47 17.07 -18.25
C TYR A 203 -1.39 17.05 -19.76
N VAL A 204 -0.39 16.35 -20.25
CA VAL A 204 -0.22 16.01 -21.66
C VAL A 204 -0.39 14.50 -21.77
N GLN A 205 -0.96 14.06 -22.88
CA GLN A 205 -0.98 12.65 -23.22
C GLN A 205 0.44 12.08 -23.05
N MET A 206 0.62 11.16 -22.12
CA MET A 206 1.92 10.64 -21.71
C MET A 206 2.15 9.27 -22.36
N PRO A 207 2.76 9.20 -23.55
CA PRO A 207 3.12 7.92 -24.13
C PRO A 207 4.16 7.22 -23.23
N CYS A 208 4.01 5.94 -23.05
CA CYS A 208 4.99 5.12 -22.37
C CYS A 208 5.61 4.13 -23.35
N ASP A 209 6.92 4.15 -23.46
CA ASP A 209 7.65 3.13 -24.20
C ASP A 209 7.84 1.92 -23.27
N CYS A 210 7.15 0.83 -23.58
CA CYS A 210 7.18 -0.40 -22.82
C CYS A 210 7.74 -1.55 -23.64
N VAL A 211 8.37 -2.51 -22.97
CA VAL A 211 8.77 -3.77 -23.60
C VAL A 211 7.55 -4.71 -23.57
N ALA A 212 6.95 -4.95 -24.71
CA ALA A 212 5.91 -5.95 -24.85
C ALA A 212 6.46 -7.35 -24.56
N GLY A 213 5.59 -8.31 -24.17
CA GLY A 213 5.97 -9.68 -23.85
C GLY A 213 6.72 -10.45 -24.96
N THR A 214 6.76 -9.90 -26.16
CA THR A 214 7.55 -10.40 -27.32
C THR A 214 8.99 -9.88 -27.35
N GLY A 215 9.41 -9.08 -26.37
CA GLY A 215 10.74 -8.43 -26.37
C GLY A 215 10.85 -7.22 -27.28
N MET A 216 9.78 -6.84 -27.97
CA MET A 216 9.75 -5.63 -28.83
C MET A 216 9.31 -4.42 -28.00
N MET A 217 9.98 -3.29 -28.23
CA MET A 217 9.56 -1.99 -27.67
C MET A 217 8.25 -1.57 -28.32
N SER A 218 7.23 -1.34 -27.52
CA SER A 218 5.92 -0.84 -27.96
C SER A 218 5.62 0.48 -27.28
N ARG A 219 5.17 1.46 -28.04
CA ARG A 219 4.67 2.72 -27.46
C ARG A 219 3.21 2.57 -27.11
N ILE A 220 2.89 2.71 -25.83
CA ILE A 220 1.53 2.63 -25.30
C ILE A 220 1.07 4.03 -24.92
N SER A 221 -0.02 4.46 -25.55
CA SER A 221 -0.70 5.71 -25.20
C SER A 221 -1.80 5.42 -24.19
N TYR A 222 -1.90 6.27 -23.18
CA TYR A 222 -2.94 6.19 -22.16
C TYR A 222 -3.43 7.58 -21.81
N THR A 223 -4.59 7.65 -21.16
CA THR A 223 -5.18 8.89 -20.67
C THR A 223 -5.40 8.80 -19.17
N LEU A 224 -5.58 9.94 -18.54
CA LEU A 224 -5.79 10.07 -17.11
C LEU A 224 -7.06 10.87 -16.84
N SER A 225 -7.83 10.42 -15.85
CA SER A 225 -8.87 11.21 -15.21
C SER A 225 -8.33 11.81 -13.92
N ILE A 226 -8.62 13.09 -13.65
CA ILE A 226 -8.10 13.80 -12.50
C ILE A 226 -9.24 14.53 -11.79
N GLY A 227 -9.38 14.28 -10.48
CA GLY A 227 -10.21 15.09 -9.59
C GLY A 227 -9.31 15.94 -8.70
N VAL A 228 -9.60 17.23 -8.57
CA VAL A 228 -8.85 18.16 -7.71
C VAL A 228 -9.79 18.84 -6.73
N ALA A 229 -9.43 18.91 -5.46
CA ALA A 229 -10.17 19.62 -4.43
C ALA A 229 -9.21 20.40 -3.52
N GLY A 230 -9.64 21.56 -3.05
CA GLY A 230 -8.91 22.38 -2.11
C GLY A 230 -9.72 22.65 -0.84
N SER A 231 -9.05 23.00 0.24
CA SER A 231 -9.70 23.39 1.49
C SER A 231 -10.61 24.61 1.33
N ASN A 232 -10.33 25.46 0.33
CA ASN A 232 -11.15 26.62 -0.04
C ASN A 232 -12.50 26.22 -0.69
N ASP A 233 -12.64 25.01 -1.25
CA ASP A 233 -13.90 24.49 -1.80
C ASP A 233 -14.87 24.03 -0.70
N LEU A 234 -14.39 23.94 0.53
CA LEU A 234 -15.14 23.44 1.67
C LEU A 234 -15.57 24.58 2.62
N PRO A 235 -16.79 24.51 3.17
CA PRO A 235 -17.20 25.43 4.24
C PRO A 235 -16.21 25.38 5.42
N ALA A 236 -15.98 26.51 6.07
CA ALA A 236 -14.97 26.63 7.14
C ALA A 236 -15.12 25.55 8.25
N GLY A 237 -16.35 25.17 8.61
CA GLY A 237 -16.62 24.14 9.62
C GLY A 237 -16.48 22.69 9.11
N ARG A 238 -16.13 22.47 7.83
CA ARG A 238 -15.98 21.15 7.21
C ARG A 238 -14.63 20.95 6.53
N ARG A 239 -13.64 21.77 6.87
CA ARG A 239 -12.28 21.65 6.32
C ARG A 239 -11.53 20.52 7.03
N THR A 240 -11.85 19.28 6.66
CA THR A 240 -11.22 18.05 7.16
C THR A 240 -10.60 17.29 6.01
N TRP A 241 -9.62 16.45 6.29
CA TRP A 241 -9.04 15.53 5.32
C TRP A 241 -10.11 14.68 4.62
N GLU A 242 -11.02 14.13 5.40
CA GLU A 242 -12.08 13.25 4.89
C GLU A 242 -13.01 13.98 3.90
N SER A 243 -13.46 15.20 4.25
CA SER A 243 -14.29 16.01 3.35
C SER A 243 -13.55 16.40 2.08
N LEU A 244 -12.26 16.75 2.21
CA LEU A 244 -11.39 17.08 1.08
C LEU A 244 -11.20 15.88 0.15
N TYR A 245 -10.90 14.72 0.71
CA TYR A 245 -10.75 13.48 -0.04
C TYR A 245 -12.03 13.07 -0.77
N HIS A 246 -13.18 13.11 -0.09
CA HIS A 246 -14.47 12.78 -0.69
C HIS A 246 -14.84 13.72 -1.84
N LEU A 247 -14.59 15.02 -1.69
CA LEU A 247 -14.84 15.98 -2.76
C LEU A 247 -13.94 15.71 -3.96
N CYS A 248 -12.66 15.41 -3.70
CA CYS A 248 -11.71 15.04 -4.73
C CYS A 248 -12.11 13.76 -5.49
N ASP A 249 -12.55 12.72 -4.76
CA ASP A 249 -13.04 11.46 -5.32
C ASP A 249 -14.32 11.64 -6.15
N ALA A 250 -15.25 12.47 -5.69
CA ALA A 250 -16.46 12.82 -6.47
C ALA A 250 -16.07 13.46 -7.82
N ARG A 251 -15.17 14.42 -7.82
CA ARG A 251 -14.68 15.08 -9.04
C ARG A 251 -13.91 14.12 -9.96
N LEU A 252 -13.15 13.18 -9.40
CA LEU A 252 -12.50 12.13 -10.19
C LEU A 252 -13.54 11.24 -10.88
N ARG A 253 -14.61 10.85 -10.18
CA ARG A 253 -15.70 10.07 -10.78
C ARG A 253 -16.43 10.84 -11.88
N GLU A 254 -16.64 12.13 -11.70
CA GLU A 254 -17.21 13.00 -12.74
C GLU A 254 -16.30 13.06 -13.99
N ALA A 255 -14.97 13.16 -13.78
CA ALA A 255 -14.02 13.13 -14.89
C ALA A 255 -14.09 11.79 -15.65
N ALA A 256 -14.10 10.67 -14.94
CA ALA A 256 -14.20 9.34 -15.55
C ALA A 256 -15.56 9.15 -16.26
N ALA A 257 -16.67 9.59 -15.65
CA ALA A 257 -18.01 9.50 -16.23
C ALA A 257 -18.18 10.38 -17.50
N ALA A 258 -17.42 11.47 -17.62
CA ALA A 258 -17.39 12.32 -18.80
C ALA A 258 -16.62 11.71 -20.00
N GLY A 259 -16.13 10.48 -19.87
CA GLY A 259 -15.38 9.77 -20.90
C GLY A 259 -13.87 9.69 -20.62
N GLY A 260 -13.43 10.14 -19.45
CA GLY A 260 -12.01 10.18 -19.09
C GLY A 260 -11.24 11.30 -19.77
N ASN A 261 -9.90 11.21 -19.70
CA ASN A 261 -8.99 12.17 -20.32
C ASN A 261 -9.29 13.64 -19.96
N CYS A 262 -9.67 13.90 -18.74
CA CYS A 262 -9.99 15.24 -18.29
C CYS A 262 -9.71 15.46 -16.81
N LEU A 263 -9.65 16.74 -16.42
CA LEU A 263 -9.49 17.18 -15.05
C LEU A 263 -10.76 17.93 -14.60
N ARG A 264 -11.25 17.61 -13.40
CA ARG A 264 -12.32 18.32 -12.73
C ARG A 264 -11.81 18.96 -11.44
N ALA A 265 -12.05 20.27 -11.33
CA ALA A 265 -11.77 21.08 -10.14
C ALA A 265 -12.89 22.10 -10.01
N GLY A 266 -13.34 22.46 -8.81
CA GLY A 266 -14.33 23.51 -8.55
C GLY A 266 -15.36 23.85 -9.61
N ASP A 267 -16.10 24.94 -9.44
CA ASP A 267 -17.14 25.41 -10.38
C ASP A 267 -16.52 25.88 -11.73
N GLU A 268 -16.07 24.93 -12.52
CA GLU A 268 -15.78 25.20 -13.93
C GLU A 268 -17.02 24.89 -14.74
N THR A 269 -17.66 25.95 -15.21
CA THR A 269 -18.62 25.87 -16.34
C THR A 269 -17.88 25.16 -17.49
N PRO A 270 -18.42 24.04 -18.02
CA PRO A 270 -17.79 23.38 -19.17
C PRO A 270 -17.69 24.40 -20.33
N ALA A 271 -16.47 24.57 -20.82
CA ALA A 271 -16.20 25.39 -22.00
C ALA A 271 -16.71 24.69 -23.25
#